data_43fdb2a864b7b115baa61eb9a61e4c70
#
_entry.id   43fdb2a864b7b115baa61eb9a61e4c70
#
_cell.length_a   1.000
_cell.length_b   1.000
_cell.length_c   1.000
_cell.angle_alpha   90.00
_cell.angle_beta   90.00
_cell.angle_gamma   90.00
#
_symmetry.space_group_name_H-M   'P 1'
#
loop_
_entity.id
_entity.type
_entity.pdbx_description
1 polymer ?
#
loop_
_entity_poly.entity_id
_entity_poly.type
_entity_poly.pdbx_seq_one_letter_code
_entity_poly.pdbx_strand_id
1 'polypeptide(L)'
;PLRLVGSEMCIRDSDGPFPVVTYDEAVDIVNSRDVEMSWGEDLSRAGEKALGDVMGGFYFLTEWPSEIKPFYVMPNSKDPTKAHAFDLMYNNLELSSGATRVHQYDVLVKQIEEKGLNVASFGSYLKAFEYGMPRHAGWGVGADRLAMVLTGVENIRETVLFPRDRHRLTP
;
A
#
# COMPACT_ATOMS: atom_id res chain seq x y z
N PRO A 1 -12.45 -25.99 22.28
CA PRO A 1 -12.19 -24.68 21.81
C PRO A 1 -11.00 -24.75 20.83
N LEU A 2 -11.23 -24.34 19.59
CA LEU A 2 -10.14 -24.08 18.66
C LEU A 2 -9.29 -22.96 19.27
N ARG A 3 -8.19 -23.33 19.91
CA ARG A 3 -7.16 -22.38 20.30
C ARG A 3 -6.56 -21.84 19.01
N LEU A 4 -6.89 -20.63 18.68
CA LEU A 4 -6.14 -19.80 17.73
C LEU A 4 -4.79 -19.46 18.39
N VAL A 5 -3.93 -20.46 18.54
CA VAL A 5 -2.64 -20.36 19.25
C VAL A 5 -1.64 -19.44 18.54
N GLY A 6 -1.93 -18.99 17.30
CA GLY A 6 -1.09 -18.05 16.58
C GLY A 6 -1.61 -16.60 16.61
N SER A 7 -2.93 -16.40 16.60
CA SER A 7 -3.50 -15.04 16.51
C SER A 7 -3.34 -14.22 17.79
N GLU A 8 -3.36 -14.86 18.96
CA GLU A 8 -3.10 -14.17 20.23
C GLU A 8 -1.64 -13.71 20.36
N MET A 9 -0.68 -14.42 19.78
CA MET A 9 0.72 -13.99 19.79
C MET A 9 0.92 -12.73 18.95
N CYS A 10 0.37 -12.67 17.72
CA CYS A 10 0.49 -11.47 16.89
C CYS A 10 -0.17 -10.22 17.49
N ILE A 11 -1.25 -10.38 18.28
CA ILE A 11 -1.91 -9.26 18.98
C ILE A 11 -1.13 -8.85 20.23
N ARG A 12 -0.48 -9.80 20.91
CA ARG A 12 0.28 -9.53 22.15
C ARG A 12 1.70 -9.05 21.90
N ASP A 13 2.29 -9.41 20.76
CA ASP A 13 3.68 -9.03 20.43
C ASP A 13 3.77 -7.65 19.77
N SER A 14 2.64 -6.99 19.48
CA SER A 14 2.62 -5.60 19.04
C SER A 14 2.62 -4.64 20.24
N ASP A 15 3.69 -4.62 21.00
CA ASP A 15 3.90 -3.67 22.09
C ASP A 15 4.20 -2.26 21.54
N GLY A 16 3.14 -1.50 21.23
CA GLY A 16 3.24 -0.11 20.85
C GLY A 16 2.90 0.18 19.38
N PRO A 17 3.03 1.43 18.96
CA PRO A 17 2.79 1.80 17.57
C PRO A 17 3.89 1.19 16.67
N PHE A 18 3.48 0.66 15.51
CA PHE A 18 4.43 0.16 14.52
C PHE A 18 5.39 1.29 14.07
N PRO A 19 6.67 0.96 13.81
CA PRO A 19 7.59 1.92 13.22
C PRO A 19 7.02 2.53 11.93
N VAL A 20 7.36 3.78 11.70
CA VAL A 20 7.00 4.51 10.48
C VAL A 20 8.29 4.91 9.80
N VAL A 21 8.39 4.59 8.52
CA VAL A 21 9.48 5.02 7.64
C VAL A 21 8.87 5.84 6.51
N THR A 22 9.48 6.97 6.18
CA THR A 22 9.09 7.76 5.02
C THR A 22 9.68 7.15 3.74
N TYR A 23 9.10 7.48 2.59
CA TYR A 23 9.62 7.03 1.31
C TYR A 23 11.06 7.54 1.07
N ASP A 24 11.39 8.76 1.50
CA ASP A 24 12.75 9.30 1.39
C ASP A 24 13.75 8.45 2.18
N GLU A 25 13.43 8.14 3.44
CA GLU A 25 14.25 7.26 4.27
C GLU A 25 14.35 5.84 3.68
N ALA A 26 13.27 5.34 3.08
CA ALA A 26 13.28 4.03 2.44
C ALA A 26 14.23 4.00 1.22
N VAL A 27 14.25 5.06 0.40
CA VAL A 27 15.22 5.20 -0.72
C VAL A 27 16.66 5.17 -0.20
N ASP A 28 16.95 5.90 0.88
CA ASP A 28 18.29 5.94 1.48
C ASP A 28 18.68 4.54 2.02
N ILE A 29 17.78 3.86 2.71
CA ILE A 29 18.00 2.50 3.23
C ILE A 29 18.29 1.53 2.08
N VAL A 30 17.47 1.53 1.04
CA VAL A 30 17.60 0.62 -0.11
C VAL A 30 18.94 0.84 -0.82
N ASN A 31 19.29 2.10 -1.10
CA ASN A 31 20.57 2.43 -1.73
C ASN A 31 21.78 2.06 -0.87
N SER A 32 21.66 2.13 0.46
CA SER A 32 22.72 1.71 1.39
C SER A 32 22.99 0.19 1.37
N ARG A 33 22.11 -0.59 0.74
CA ARG A 33 22.18 -2.05 0.61
C ARG A 33 22.55 -2.53 -0.80
N ASP A 34 23.20 -1.68 -1.57
CA ASP A 34 23.64 -1.95 -2.95
C ASP A 34 22.49 -2.31 -3.90
N VAL A 35 21.27 -1.83 -3.61
CA VAL A 35 20.10 -1.90 -4.50
C VAL A 35 19.85 -0.50 -5.04
N GLU A 36 20.12 -0.30 -6.34
CA GLU A 36 19.91 0.99 -6.99
C GLU A 36 18.42 1.34 -7.07
N MET A 37 18.05 2.50 -6.53
CA MET A 37 16.70 3.03 -6.55
C MET A 37 16.74 4.55 -6.67
N SER A 38 16.06 5.09 -7.69
CA SER A 38 15.89 6.53 -7.87
C SER A 38 14.63 7.03 -7.15
N TRP A 39 14.66 8.27 -6.68
CA TRP A 39 13.48 8.88 -6.10
C TRP A 39 12.36 8.98 -7.15
N GLY A 40 11.13 8.61 -6.78
CA GLY A 40 9.97 8.60 -7.69
C GLY A 40 9.69 7.23 -8.31
N GLU A 41 10.53 6.24 -8.10
CA GLU A 41 10.30 4.86 -8.54
C GLU A 41 9.50 4.05 -7.50
N ASP A 42 8.77 3.04 -7.96
CA ASP A 42 8.15 2.08 -7.05
C ASP A 42 9.20 1.11 -6.49
N LEU A 43 8.97 0.60 -5.28
CA LEU A 43 9.87 -0.39 -4.67
C LEU A 43 9.90 -1.67 -5.52
N SER A 44 11.08 -2.01 -6.01
CA SER A 44 11.32 -3.32 -6.60
C SER A 44 11.30 -4.41 -5.52
N ARG A 45 11.14 -5.68 -5.92
CA ARG A 45 11.24 -6.81 -4.97
C ARG A 45 12.58 -6.85 -4.22
N ALA A 46 13.66 -6.42 -4.86
CA ALA A 46 14.97 -6.31 -4.22
C ALA A 46 14.96 -5.17 -3.18
N GLY A 47 14.33 -4.04 -3.51
CA GLY A 47 14.14 -2.91 -2.60
C GLY A 47 13.26 -3.27 -1.40
N GLU A 48 12.11 -3.92 -1.63
CA GLU A 48 11.24 -4.43 -0.55
C GLU A 48 12.02 -5.37 0.39
N LYS A 49 12.84 -6.26 -0.18
CA LYS A 49 13.67 -7.16 0.62
C LYS A 49 14.72 -6.40 1.43
N ALA A 50 15.46 -5.49 0.81
CA ALA A 50 16.48 -4.69 1.48
C ALA A 50 15.90 -3.86 2.62
N LEU A 51 14.73 -3.24 2.39
CA LEU A 51 14.01 -2.48 3.41
C LEU A 51 13.50 -3.39 4.54
N GLY A 52 12.88 -4.52 4.20
CA GLY A 52 12.39 -5.49 5.17
C GLY A 52 13.48 -6.13 6.04
N ASP A 53 14.67 -6.37 5.48
CA ASP A 53 15.83 -6.89 6.23
C ASP A 53 16.33 -5.89 7.29
N VAL A 54 16.09 -4.58 7.09
CA VAL A 54 16.45 -3.51 8.05
C VAL A 54 15.35 -3.27 9.07
N MET A 55 14.10 -3.11 8.59
CA MET A 55 12.97 -2.73 9.44
C MET A 55 12.51 -3.89 10.32
N GLY A 56 12.40 -5.07 9.77
CA GLY A 56 11.89 -6.26 10.45
C GLY A 56 10.44 -6.11 10.93
N GLY A 57 9.69 -7.21 11.01
CA GLY A 57 8.32 -7.20 11.55
C GLY A 57 7.36 -6.25 10.82
N PHE A 58 6.44 -5.65 11.58
CA PHE A 58 5.46 -4.70 11.06
C PHE A 58 6.01 -3.27 11.05
N TYR A 59 5.81 -2.55 9.96
CA TYR A 59 6.10 -1.12 9.84
C TYR A 59 5.21 -0.45 8.78
N PHE A 60 5.05 0.87 8.87
CA PHE A 60 4.38 1.67 7.86
C PHE A 60 5.41 2.36 6.98
N LEU A 61 5.18 2.29 5.66
CA LEU A 61 5.87 3.11 4.67
C LEU A 61 4.91 4.22 4.23
N THR A 62 5.36 5.46 4.33
CA THR A 62 4.51 6.65 4.15
C THR A 62 5.14 7.69 3.23
N GLU A 63 4.43 8.77 2.95
CA GLU A 63 4.91 9.89 2.13
C GLU A 63 5.37 9.49 0.72
N TRP A 64 4.64 8.59 0.11
CA TRP A 64 4.91 8.14 -1.24
C TRP A 64 4.90 9.28 -2.27
N PRO A 65 5.70 9.20 -3.35
CA PRO A 65 5.62 10.15 -4.46
C PRO A 65 4.22 10.19 -5.07
N SER A 66 3.66 11.39 -5.24
CA SER A 66 2.32 11.58 -5.81
C SER A 66 2.24 11.05 -7.26
N GLU A 67 3.35 11.12 -7.98
CA GLU A 67 3.41 10.72 -9.39
C GLU A 67 3.12 9.23 -9.59
N ILE A 68 3.56 8.35 -8.69
CA ILE A 68 3.34 6.90 -8.81
C ILE A 68 2.02 6.44 -8.18
N LYS A 69 1.35 7.29 -7.39
CA LYS A 69 0.05 6.93 -6.79
C LYS A 69 -1.11 7.25 -7.76
N PRO A 70 -2.25 6.55 -7.64
CA PRO A 70 -3.42 6.78 -8.48
C PRO A 70 -4.01 8.18 -8.34
N PHE A 71 -4.72 8.65 -9.37
CA PHE A 71 -5.33 9.98 -9.46
C PHE A 71 -6.27 10.35 -8.30
N TYR A 72 -6.81 9.37 -7.60
CA TYR A 72 -7.74 9.59 -6.48
C TYR A 72 -7.04 9.79 -5.14
N VAL A 73 -5.73 9.70 -5.07
CA VAL A 73 -4.96 9.92 -3.82
C VAL A 73 -4.73 11.40 -3.61
N MET A 74 -4.96 11.88 -2.37
CA MET A 74 -4.76 13.28 -2.01
C MET A 74 -3.27 13.61 -1.92
N PRO A 75 -2.77 14.58 -2.69
CA PRO A 75 -1.43 15.11 -2.52
C PRO A 75 -1.28 15.81 -1.16
N ASN A 76 -0.08 15.82 -0.62
CA ASN A 76 0.21 16.58 0.58
C ASN A 76 0.12 18.09 0.28
N SER A 77 -0.61 18.83 1.11
CA SER A 77 -0.82 20.26 0.91
C SER A 77 0.44 21.13 1.09
N LYS A 78 1.43 20.64 1.84
CA LYS A 78 2.71 21.33 2.07
C LYS A 78 3.76 20.98 1.02
N ASP A 79 3.74 19.73 0.54
CA ASP A 79 4.63 19.22 -0.48
C ASP A 79 3.83 18.35 -1.46
N PRO A 80 3.32 18.93 -2.55
CA PRO A 80 2.51 18.20 -3.51
C PRO A 80 3.23 17.07 -4.27
N THR A 81 4.56 17.00 -4.18
CA THR A 81 5.33 15.89 -4.75
C THR A 81 5.09 14.59 -3.98
N LYS A 82 4.61 14.70 -2.73
CA LYS A 82 4.28 13.60 -1.83
C LYS A 82 2.77 13.42 -1.69
N ALA A 83 2.35 12.20 -1.46
CA ALA A 83 0.95 11.82 -1.28
C ALA A 83 0.65 11.39 0.17
N HIS A 84 -0.56 11.67 0.63
CA HIS A 84 -1.08 11.12 1.89
C HIS A 84 -1.48 9.65 1.69
N ALA A 85 -0.48 8.80 1.47
CA ALA A 85 -0.62 7.37 1.29
C ALA A 85 0.27 6.61 2.28
N PHE A 86 -0.11 5.38 2.58
CA PHE A 86 0.65 4.48 3.41
C PHE A 86 0.56 3.05 2.88
N ASP A 87 1.60 2.28 3.13
CA ASP A 87 1.57 0.84 3.01
C ASP A 87 1.98 0.22 4.36
N LEU A 88 1.21 -0.76 4.82
CA LEU A 88 1.57 -1.59 5.98
C LEU A 88 2.35 -2.78 5.48
N MET A 89 3.59 -2.87 5.91
CA MET A 89 4.53 -3.91 5.56
C MET A 89 4.71 -4.90 6.71
N TYR A 90 4.98 -6.15 6.37
CA TYR A 90 5.53 -7.14 7.27
C TYR A 90 6.78 -7.75 6.65
N ASN A 91 7.94 -7.47 7.23
CA ASN A 91 9.23 -7.74 6.58
C ASN A 91 9.24 -7.14 5.15
N ASN A 92 9.32 -7.98 4.12
CA ASN A 92 9.31 -7.59 2.71
C ASN A 92 7.94 -7.76 2.03
N LEU A 93 6.86 -7.96 2.80
CA LEU A 93 5.52 -8.22 2.26
C LEU A 93 4.59 -7.05 2.57
N GLU A 94 4.06 -6.40 1.54
CA GLU A 94 2.94 -5.44 1.69
C GLU A 94 1.66 -6.19 2.07
N LEU A 95 1.10 -5.86 3.22
CA LEU A 95 -0.15 -6.44 3.72
C LEU A 95 -1.37 -5.57 3.40
N SER A 96 -1.18 -4.27 3.44
CA SER A 96 -2.26 -3.31 3.27
C SER A 96 -1.74 -2.04 2.65
N SER A 97 -2.53 -1.43 1.80
CA SER A 97 -2.25 -0.12 1.21
C SER A 97 -3.46 0.78 1.38
N GLY A 98 -3.21 2.05 1.66
CA GLY A 98 -4.28 3.02 1.86
C GLY A 98 -3.86 4.47 1.60
N ALA A 99 -4.85 5.34 1.50
CA ALA A 99 -4.61 6.75 1.29
C ALA A 99 -5.79 7.62 1.71
N THR A 100 -5.51 8.87 2.06
CA THR A 100 -6.50 9.94 2.04
C THR A 100 -6.94 10.17 0.60
N ARG A 101 -8.24 10.26 0.36
CA ARG A 101 -8.80 10.43 -0.98
C ARG A 101 -9.01 11.91 -1.32
N VAL A 102 -8.84 12.23 -2.59
CA VAL A 102 -9.30 13.52 -3.11
C VAL A 102 -10.81 13.60 -2.90
N HIS A 103 -11.29 14.72 -2.39
CA HIS A 103 -12.72 14.98 -2.16
C HIS A 103 -13.22 16.22 -2.91
N GLN A 104 -12.31 17.02 -3.48
CA GLN A 104 -12.59 18.22 -4.24
C GLN A 104 -12.67 17.88 -5.75
N TYR A 105 -13.77 18.27 -6.38
CA TYR A 105 -14.04 18.00 -7.79
C TYR A 105 -12.91 18.49 -8.70
N ASP A 106 -12.54 19.78 -8.57
CA ASP A 106 -11.53 20.40 -9.45
C ASP A 106 -10.15 19.75 -9.31
N VAL A 107 -9.76 19.38 -8.10
CA VAL A 107 -8.51 18.66 -7.84
C VAL A 107 -8.53 17.29 -8.49
N LEU A 108 -9.66 16.59 -8.39
CA LEU A 108 -9.82 15.25 -8.97
C LEU A 108 -9.75 15.27 -10.49
N VAL A 109 -10.45 16.23 -11.13
CA VAL A 109 -10.40 16.41 -12.60
C VAL A 109 -8.99 16.69 -13.05
N LYS A 110 -8.30 17.62 -12.40
CA LYS A 110 -6.91 17.96 -12.72
C LYS A 110 -5.99 16.73 -12.63
N GLN A 111 -6.10 15.91 -11.57
CA GLN A 111 -5.28 14.71 -11.43
C GLN A 111 -5.60 13.63 -12.48
N ILE A 112 -6.86 13.50 -12.91
CA ILE A 112 -7.23 12.60 -14.00
C ILE A 112 -6.54 13.05 -15.30
N GLU A 113 -6.55 14.37 -15.61
CA GLU A 113 -5.89 14.94 -16.79
C GLU A 113 -4.36 14.77 -16.72
N GLU A 114 -3.74 15.07 -15.58
CA GLU A 114 -2.29 14.90 -15.37
C GLU A 114 -1.82 13.46 -15.56
N LYS A 115 -2.69 12.47 -15.26
CA LYS A 115 -2.44 11.05 -15.55
C LYS A 115 -2.71 10.64 -17.00
N GLY A 116 -3.05 11.60 -17.88
CA GLY A 116 -3.36 11.33 -19.28
C GLY A 116 -4.65 10.55 -19.52
N LEU A 117 -5.56 10.55 -18.54
CA LEU A 117 -6.83 9.83 -18.60
C LEU A 117 -7.93 10.72 -19.19
N ASN A 118 -8.89 10.10 -19.89
CA ASN A 118 -10.03 10.83 -20.45
C ASN A 118 -11.07 11.10 -19.36
N VAL A 119 -11.23 12.36 -18.95
CA VAL A 119 -12.18 12.82 -17.93
C VAL A 119 -13.62 12.37 -18.23
N ALA A 120 -14.04 12.39 -19.50
CA ALA A 120 -15.39 11.98 -19.89
C ALA A 120 -15.73 10.52 -19.50
N SER A 121 -14.71 9.66 -19.44
CA SER A 121 -14.89 8.26 -19.02
C SER A 121 -15.24 8.11 -17.52
N PHE A 122 -15.03 9.17 -16.73
CA PHE A 122 -15.28 9.20 -15.29
C PHE A 122 -16.54 9.99 -14.91
N GLY A 123 -17.40 10.36 -15.90
CA GLY A 123 -18.54 11.24 -15.66
C GLY A 123 -19.47 10.79 -14.53
N SER A 124 -19.83 9.50 -14.45
CA SER A 124 -20.68 8.97 -13.38
C SER A 124 -19.98 8.99 -12.01
N TYR A 125 -18.68 8.76 -11.97
CA TYR A 125 -17.86 8.84 -10.77
C TYR A 125 -17.73 10.29 -10.29
N LEU A 126 -17.40 11.22 -11.18
CA LEU A 126 -17.24 12.64 -10.89
C LEU A 126 -18.51 13.31 -10.39
N LYS A 127 -19.69 12.82 -10.84
CA LYS A 127 -20.97 13.35 -10.42
C LYS A 127 -21.20 13.31 -8.89
N ALA A 128 -20.65 12.31 -8.21
CA ALA A 128 -20.71 12.24 -6.75
C ALA A 128 -19.96 13.41 -6.08
N PHE A 129 -18.88 13.87 -6.71
CA PHE A 129 -18.07 14.98 -6.22
C PHE A 129 -18.72 16.34 -6.50
N GLU A 130 -19.48 16.48 -7.58
CA GLU A 130 -20.31 17.67 -7.87
C GLU A 130 -21.36 17.93 -6.78
N TYR A 131 -21.93 16.85 -6.22
CA TYR A 131 -22.91 16.94 -5.13
C TYR A 131 -22.30 17.18 -3.76
N GLY A 132 -20.97 17.17 -3.63
CA GLY A 132 -20.25 17.41 -2.40
C GLY A 132 -19.77 16.12 -1.73
N MET A 133 -18.56 15.70 -2.08
CA MET A 133 -17.91 14.55 -1.44
C MET A 133 -17.29 14.96 -0.11
N PRO A 134 -17.60 14.29 1.02
CA PRO A 134 -16.94 14.55 2.30
C PRO A 134 -15.46 14.10 2.26
N ARG A 135 -14.66 14.64 3.17
CA ARG A 135 -13.31 14.12 3.38
C ARG A 135 -13.36 12.67 3.79
N HIS A 136 -12.59 11.84 3.12
CA HIS A 136 -12.58 10.40 3.34
C HIS A 136 -11.20 9.81 3.07
N ALA A 137 -10.98 8.62 3.60
CA ALA A 137 -9.83 7.78 3.32
C ALA A 137 -10.31 6.38 2.92
N GLY A 138 -9.45 5.63 2.29
CA GLY A 138 -9.74 4.25 1.96
C GLY A 138 -8.46 3.42 2.00
N TRP A 139 -8.61 2.17 2.37
CA TRP A 139 -7.51 1.21 2.45
C TRP A 139 -8.01 -0.19 2.08
N GLY A 140 -7.09 -1.02 1.62
CA GLY A 140 -7.34 -2.42 1.30
C GLY A 140 -6.34 -3.31 2.01
N VAL A 141 -6.82 -4.45 2.52
CA VAL A 141 -5.98 -5.47 3.16
C VAL A 141 -5.95 -6.71 2.27
N GLY A 142 -4.76 -7.21 1.98
CA GLY A 142 -4.58 -8.48 1.31
C GLY A 142 -4.87 -9.65 2.26
N ALA A 143 -6.11 -10.17 2.24
CA ALA A 143 -6.54 -11.23 3.17
C ALA A 143 -5.63 -12.47 3.09
N ASP A 144 -5.25 -12.87 1.87
CA ASP A 144 -4.38 -14.03 1.68
C ASP A 144 -2.96 -13.76 2.18
N ARG A 145 -2.43 -12.55 2.00
CA ARG A 145 -1.12 -12.15 2.54
C ARG A 145 -1.15 -12.11 4.06
N LEU A 146 -2.23 -11.59 4.65
CA LEU A 146 -2.41 -11.61 6.10
C LEU A 146 -2.49 -13.06 6.62
N ALA A 147 -3.21 -13.94 5.92
CA ALA A 147 -3.27 -15.36 6.26
C ALA A 147 -1.88 -16.03 6.19
N MET A 148 -1.05 -15.69 5.19
CA MET A 148 0.34 -16.15 5.12
C MET A 148 1.13 -15.79 6.38
N VAL A 149 1.06 -14.53 6.82
CA VAL A 149 1.77 -14.05 8.01
C VAL A 149 1.27 -14.75 9.27
N LEU A 150 -0.04 -14.88 9.43
CA LEU A 150 -0.65 -15.50 10.62
C LEU A 150 -0.37 -17.00 10.71
N THR A 151 -0.26 -17.70 9.60
CA THR A 151 -0.04 -19.14 9.54
C THR A 151 1.43 -19.53 9.36
N GLY A 152 2.28 -18.57 9.03
CA GLY A 152 3.71 -18.79 8.77
C GLY A 152 4.00 -19.56 7.48
N VAL A 153 3.04 -19.64 6.54
CA VAL A 153 3.27 -20.29 5.24
C VAL A 153 3.97 -19.33 4.28
N GLU A 154 4.88 -19.83 3.49
CA GLU A 154 5.68 -19.02 2.55
C GLU A 154 5.00 -18.84 1.18
N ASN A 155 4.08 -19.73 0.82
CA ASN A 155 3.41 -19.71 -0.47
C ASN A 155 1.95 -19.32 -0.32
N ILE A 156 1.56 -18.19 -0.93
CA ILE A 156 0.18 -17.66 -0.89
C ILE A 156 -0.88 -18.66 -1.38
N ARG A 157 -0.50 -19.64 -2.20
CA ARG A 157 -1.42 -20.69 -2.66
C ARG A 157 -1.91 -21.61 -1.53
N GLU A 158 -1.17 -21.66 -0.43
CA GLU A 158 -1.53 -22.48 0.74
C GLU A 158 -2.59 -21.79 1.62
N THR A 159 -2.84 -20.50 1.40
CA THR A 159 -3.88 -19.74 2.11
C THR A 159 -5.25 -19.78 1.41
N VAL A 160 -5.32 -20.34 0.20
CA VAL A 160 -6.52 -20.34 -0.63
C VAL A 160 -6.97 -21.77 -0.91
N LEU A 161 -8.26 -22.07 -0.67
CA LEU A 161 -8.82 -23.42 -0.91
C LEU A 161 -8.70 -23.90 -2.36
N PHE A 162 -8.85 -22.97 -3.31
CA PHE A 162 -8.80 -23.25 -4.74
C PHE A 162 -7.84 -22.30 -5.44
N PRO A 163 -6.52 -22.46 -5.25
CA PRO A 163 -5.54 -21.59 -5.86
C PRO A 163 -5.55 -21.73 -7.38
N ARG A 164 -5.52 -20.59 -8.07
CA ARG A 164 -5.45 -20.51 -9.53
C ARG A 164 -4.17 -19.81 -9.96
N ASP A 165 -3.59 -20.30 -11.03
CA ASP A 165 -2.43 -19.69 -11.69
C ASP A 165 -2.44 -20.01 -13.19
N ARG A 166 -1.38 -19.61 -13.89
CA ARG A 166 -1.26 -19.88 -15.34
C ARG A 166 -1.25 -21.37 -15.72
N HIS A 167 -1.03 -22.26 -14.77
CA HIS A 167 -0.97 -23.71 -14.99
C HIS A 167 -2.18 -24.44 -14.42
N ARG A 168 -2.92 -23.81 -13.51
CA ARG A 168 -4.08 -24.38 -12.84
C ARG A 168 -5.26 -23.40 -12.88
N LEU A 169 -6.19 -23.65 -13.80
CA LEU A 169 -7.38 -22.81 -14.03
C LEU A 169 -8.66 -23.40 -13.39
N THR A 170 -8.62 -24.64 -13.00
CA THR A 170 -9.75 -25.37 -12.36
C THR A 170 -9.35 -25.82 -10.96
N PRO A 171 -10.35 -26.00 -10.06
CA PRO A 171 -10.12 -26.51 -8.71
C PRO A 171 -9.42 -27.87 -8.68
#